data_3e0943b07faa836450206bfc370ae71f
#
_entry.id   3e0943b07faa836450206bfc370ae71f
#
_cell.length_a   1.000
_cell.length_b   1.000
_cell.length_c   1.000
_cell.angle_alpha   90.00
_cell.angle_beta   90.00
_cell.angle_gamma   90.00
#
_symmetry.space_group_name_H-M   'P 1'
#
loop_
_entity.id
_entity.type
_entity.pdbx_description
1 polymer ?
#
loop_
_entity_poly.entity_id
_entity_poly.type
_entity_poly.pdbx_seq_one_letter_code
_entity_poly.pdbx_strand_id
1 'polypeptide(L)'
;MFTVQRTYKVFSFSELSEEAKDKVRQWYLEDDLRTDIFTENCLYRLGELFPNSDLKVEYSLGYCQGDGLNIYGDLRLDDVMEHIKDNFTEKELRFFNWVFREIADEYTMPMNDWYHYCICDRHNYLEDVVWECENNYYRNIPYKLIERFEGLIQDYMSELCGQLEQDGYKWFYEPDDDEIEDCCEANEWYFDEDGNYFVFSEDEIVNEDEDGISVEVEIDTDKLLSRANTAATA
;
A
#
# COMPACT_ATOMS: atom_id res chain seq x y z
N MET A 1 2.75 36.96 35.65
CA MET A 1 3.12 36.09 34.57
C MET A 1 4.45 35.46 34.97
N PHE A 2 4.55 34.14 35.06
CA PHE A 2 5.79 33.44 35.37
C PHE A 2 6.07 32.53 34.19
N THR A 3 7.27 32.59 33.63
CA THR A 3 7.74 31.60 32.68
C THR A 3 8.34 30.44 33.47
N VAL A 4 7.85 29.22 33.19
CA VAL A 4 8.42 27.99 33.75
C VAL A 4 9.11 27.28 32.61
N GLN A 5 10.41 27.18 32.65
CA GLN A 5 11.16 26.37 31.73
C GLN A 5 11.19 24.94 32.22
N ARG A 6 10.75 24.01 31.37
CA ARG A 6 10.88 22.56 31.59
C ARG A 6 11.75 22.01 30.47
N THR A 7 12.77 21.31 30.86
CA THR A 7 13.63 20.59 29.91
C THR A 7 13.19 19.13 29.89
N TYR A 8 12.84 18.66 28.71
CA TYR A 8 12.58 17.23 28.48
C TYR A 8 13.75 16.69 27.68
N LYS A 9 14.20 15.51 28.03
CA LYS A 9 15.14 14.78 27.20
C LYS A 9 14.34 13.90 26.27
N VAL A 10 14.42 14.17 24.99
CA VAL A 10 13.78 13.39 23.94
C VAL A 10 14.84 12.85 23.00
N PHE A 11 14.50 11.79 22.29
CA PHE A 11 15.42 11.02 21.47
C PHE A 11 14.85 10.84 20.08
N SER A 12 15.70 10.86 19.07
CA SER A 12 15.38 10.30 17.76
C SER A 12 15.28 8.78 17.84
N PHE A 13 14.69 8.14 16.85
CA PHE A 13 14.57 6.69 16.81
C PHE A 13 15.93 5.98 16.91
N SER A 14 16.94 6.47 16.18
CA SER A 14 18.30 5.90 16.19
C SER A 14 19.01 5.94 17.55
N GLU A 15 18.69 6.92 18.39
CA GLU A 15 19.30 7.10 19.71
C GLU A 15 18.68 6.21 20.81
N LEU A 16 17.54 5.57 20.54
CA LEU A 16 16.84 4.74 21.50
C LEU A 16 17.55 3.42 21.79
N SER A 17 17.31 2.88 22.98
CA SER A 17 17.69 1.50 23.31
C SER A 17 16.89 0.51 22.49
N GLU A 18 17.37 -0.71 22.29
CA GLU A 18 16.61 -1.74 21.55
C GLU A 18 15.23 -2.02 22.16
N GLU A 19 15.10 -2.01 23.49
CA GLU A 19 13.80 -2.16 24.18
C GLU A 19 12.85 -1.00 23.84
N ALA A 20 13.35 0.22 23.76
CA ALA A 20 12.56 1.39 23.40
C ALA A 20 12.20 1.38 21.90
N LYS A 21 13.14 0.98 21.02
CA LYS A 21 12.90 0.78 19.59
C LYS A 21 11.80 -0.24 19.34
N ASP A 22 11.74 -1.35 20.08
CA ASP A 22 10.68 -2.34 19.96
C ASP A 22 9.29 -1.74 20.22
N LYS A 23 9.17 -0.82 21.16
CA LYS A 23 7.91 -0.11 21.41
C LYS A 23 7.56 0.86 20.28
N VAL A 24 8.54 1.56 19.75
CA VAL A 24 8.33 2.46 18.60
C VAL A 24 7.91 1.65 17.37
N ARG A 25 8.55 0.49 17.11
CA ARG A 25 8.14 -0.42 16.02
C ARG A 25 6.68 -0.84 16.18
N GLN A 26 6.24 -1.19 17.39
CA GLN A 26 4.84 -1.55 17.64
C GLN A 26 3.91 -0.36 17.44
N TRP A 27 4.25 0.81 17.99
CA TRP A 27 3.49 2.03 17.80
C TRP A 27 3.37 2.41 16.32
N TYR A 28 4.46 2.31 15.56
CA TYR A 28 4.49 2.59 14.13
C TYR A 28 3.58 1.63 13.33
N LEU A 29 3.50 0.35 13.72
CA LEU A 29 2.63 -0.64 13.08
C LEU A 29 1.14 -0.42 13.38
N GLU A 30 0.78 0.27 14.46
CA GLU A 30 -0.60 0.55 14.85
C GLU A 30 -1.20 1.78 14.12
N ASP A 31 -0.42 2.46 13.26
CA ASP A 31 -0.89 3.63 12.50
C ASP A 31 -1.89 3.21 11.41
N ASP A 32 -3.11 3.72 11.50
CA ASP A 32 -4.20 3.47 10.54
C ASP A 32 -3.84 3.93 9.11
N LEU A 33 -2.97 4.94 8.97
CA LEU A 33 -2.51 5.45 7.66
C LEU A 33 -1.71 4.41 6.87
N ARG A 34 -1.13 3.41 7.51
CA ARG A 34 -0.35 2.36 6.83
C ARG A 34 -1.18 1.58 5.79
N THR A 35 -2.47 1.39 6.06
CA THR A 35 -3.39 0.73 5.12
C THR A 35 -3.56 1.55 3.84
N ASP A 36 -3.75 2.87 3.99
CA ASP A 36 -3.94 3.76 2.84
C ASP A 36 -2.64 3.85 2.02
N ILE A 37 -1.50 4.01 2.68
CA ILE A 37 -0.18 4.08 2.02
C ILE A 37 0.12 2.78 1.27
N PHE A 38 -0.13 1.62 1.87
CA PHE A 38 0.07 0.34 1.19
C PHE A 38 -0.82 0.21 -0.05
N THR A 39 -2.09 0.61 0.07
CA THR A 39 -3.03 0.62 -1.06
C THR A 39 -2.53 1.53 -2.18
N GLU A 40 -2.09 2.75 -1.85
CA GLU A 40 -1.54 3.69 -2.84
C GLU A 40 -0.28 3.14 -3.52
N ASN A 41 0.62 2.50 -2.78
CA ASN A 41 1.81 1.85 -3.33
C ASN A 41 1.46 0.71 -4.30
N CYS A 42 0.46 -0.11 -3.96
CA CYS A 42 -0.05 -1.14 -4.86
C CYS A 42 -0.61 -0.53 -6.15
N LEU A 43 -1.44 0.51 -6.04
CA LEU A 43 -2.04 1.20 -7.19
C LEU A 43 -0.97 1.89 -8.05
N TYR A 44 0.03 2.50 -7.43
CA TYR A 44 1.16 3.09 -8.15
C TYR A 44 1.89 2.02 -8.98
N ARG A 45 2.22 0.89 -8.37
CA ARG A 45 2.89 -0.24 -9.06
C ARG A 45 2.04 -0.79 -10.20
N LEU A 46 0.72 -0.94 -10.00
CA LEU A 46 -0.19 -1.37 -11.06
C LEU A 46 -0.24 -0.36 -12.21
N GLY A 47 -0.26 0.94 -11.92
CA GLY A 47 -0.22 1.99 -12.92
C GLY A 47 1.08 2.03 -13.74
N GLU A 48 2.21 1.65 -13.14
CA GLU A 48 3.49 1.49 -13.85
C GLU A 48 3.47 0.28 -14.79
N LEU A 49 2.89 -0.83 -14.32
CA LEU A 49 2.84 -2.08 -15.10
C LEU A 49 1.74 -2.06 -16.18
N PHE A 50 0.62 -1.41 -15.91
CA PHE A 50 -0.56 -1.39 -16.76
C PHE A 50 -1.08 0.05 -16.95
N PRO A 51 -0.37 0.88 -17.70
CA PRO A 51 -0.60 2.34 -17.74
C PRO A 51 -1.94 2.75 -18.37
N ASN A 52 -2.60 1.87 -19.14
CA ASN A 52 -3.88 2.16 -19.77
C ASN A 52 -5.07 1.44 -19.09
N SER A 53 -4.80 0.69 -18.02
CA SER A 53 -5.79 -0.08 -17.27
C SER A 53 -6.31 0.71 -16.07
N ASP A 54 -7.55 0.44 -15.62
CA ASP A 54 -8.12 0.97 -14.37
C ASP A 54 -8.24 -0.17 -13.34
N LEU A 55 -7.12 -0.47 -12.69
CA LEU A 55 -7.01 -1.56 -11.75
C LEU A 55 -7.08 -1.07 -10.29
N LYS A 56 -7.62 -1.92 -9.45
CA LYS A 56 -7.78 -1.72 -8.00
C LYS A 56 -7.31 -2.96 -7.27
N VAL A 57 -7.04 -2.80 -5.99
CA VAL A 57 -6.66 -3.90 -5.10
C VAL A 57 -7.63 -4.04 -3.94
N GLU A 58 -7.83 -5.27 -3.50
CA GLU A 58 -8.49 -5.61 -2.27
C GLU A 58 -7.68 -6.72 -1.59
N TYR A 59 -7.51 -6.63 -0.27
CA TYR A 59 -6.70 -7.59 0.47
C TYR A 59 -7.21 -7.81 1.89
N SER A 60 -6.89 -8.98 2.41
CA SER A 60 -6.97 -9.34 3.82
C SER A 60 -5.67 -10.00 4.21
N LEU A 61 -4.91 -9.39 5.11
CA LEU A 61 -3.56 -9.82 5.49
C LEU A 61 -3.45 -9.90 7.02
N GLY A 62 -4.21 -10.81 7.64
CA GLY A 62 -4.31 -10.95 9.09
C GLY A 62 -3.68 -12.23 9.65
N TYR A 63 -2.88 -12.96 8.87
CA TYR A 63 -2.38 -14.30 9.18
C TYR A 63 -3.51 -15.28 9.53
N CYS A 64 -4.65 -15.13 8.88
CA CYS A 64 -5.77 -16.02 9.08
C CYS A 64 -6.06 -16.90 7.85
N GLN A 65 -6.84 -17.94 8.05
CA GLN A 65 -7.27 -18.79 6.95
C GLN A 65 -8.20 -17.96 6.07
N GLY A 66 -7.66 -17.55 4.96
CA GLY A 66 -8.40 -16.78 4.02
C GLY A 66 -7.79 -15.46 3.62
N ASP A 67 -6.63 -15.19 4.07
CA ASP A 67 -5.85 -14.06 3.63
C ASP A 67 -5.49 -14.16 2.14
N GLY A 68 -5.24 -13.02 1.56
CA GLY A 68 -4.84 -12.90 0.18
C GLY A 68 -4.99 -11.48 -0.33
N LEU A 69 -4.50 -11.27 -1.53
CA LEU A 69 -4.66 -10.02 -2.26
C LEU A 69 -5.29 -10.31 -3.63
N ASN A 70 -6.26 -9.51 -4.02
CA ASN A 70 -6.94 -9.59 -5.30
C ASN A 70 -6.78 -8.28 -6.07
N ILE A 71 -6.53 -8.40 -7.39
CA ILE A 71 -6.54 -7.28 -8.34
C ILE A 71 -7.85 -7.38 -9.13
N TYR A 72 -8.58 -6.29 -9.23
CA TYR A 72 -9.85 -6.20 -9.96
C TYR A 72 -9.97 -4.88 -10.73
N GLY A 73 -10.95 -4.76 -11.63
CA GLY A 73 -11.15 -3.58 -12.45
C GLY A 73 -10.92 -3.84 -13.93
N ASP A 74 -10.71 -2.80 -14.72
CA ASP A 74 -10.63 -2.88 -16.18
C ASP A 74 -9.16 -3.06 -16.61
N LEU A 75 -8.85 -4.26 -17.10
CA LEU A 75 -7.52 -4.65 -17.56
C LEU A 75 -7.44 -4.50 -19.08
N ARG A 76 -6.50 -3.68 -19.55
CA ARG A 76 -6.18 -3.58 -20.98
C ARG A 76 -5.31 -4.77 -21.39
N LEU A 77 -5.80 -5.51 -22.38
CA LEU A 77 -5.10 -6.70 -22.89
C LEU A 77 -3.79 -6.39 -23.61
N ASP A 78 -3.69 -5.19 -24.18
CA ASP A 78 -2.44 -4.69 -24.77
C ASP A 78 -1.38 -4.37 -23.71
N ASP A 79 -1.75 -3.85 -22.54
CA ASP A 79 -0.82 -3.67 -21.40
C ASP A 79 -0.23 -5.02 -20.95
N VAL A 80 -1.08 -6.03 -20.77
CA VAL A 80 -0.62 -7.39 -20.39
C VAL A 80 0.28 -7.98 -21.46
N MET A 81 -0.06 -7.82 -22.73
CA MET A 81 0.72 -8.35 -23.83
C MET A 81 2.18 -7.86 -23.79
N GLU A 82 2.44 -6.64 -23.35
CA GLU A 82 3.80 -6.11 -23.20
C GLU A 82 4.68 -6.98 -22.27
N HIS A 83 4.08 -7.59 -21.24
CA HIS A 83 4.79 -8.44 -20.28
C HIS A 83 5.00 -9.87 -20.76
N ILE A 84 4.11 -10.39 -21.62
CA ILE A 84 4.13 -11.80 -22.05
C ILE A 84 4.51 -11.99 -23.52
N LYS A 85 4.74 -10.90 -24.29
CA LYS A 85 4.97 -10.92 -25.74
C LYS A 85 6.10 -11.85 -26.20
N ASP A 86 7.14 -12.00 -25.40
CA ASP A 86 8.30 -12.85 -25.73
C ASP A 86 7.94 -14.35 -25.83
N ASN A 87 6.76 -14.73 -25.36
CA ASN A 87 6.22 -16.07 -25.51
C ASN A 87 5.57 -16.32 -26.86
N PHE A 88 5.47 -15.31 -27.74
CA PHE A 88 4.75 -15.39 -29.01
C PHE A 88 5.63 -15.07 -30.21
N THR A 89 5.33 -15.71 -31.33
CA THR A 89 5.94 -15.40 -32.63
C THR A 89 5.34 -14.11 -33.18
N GLU A 90 6.05 -13.43 -34.10
CA GLU A 90 5.54 -12.24 -34.79
C GLU A 90 4.17 -12.46 -35.48
N LYS A 91 3.92 -13.69 -35.98
CA LYS A 91 2.64 -14.02 -36.61
C LYS A 91 1.51 -14.07 -35.58
N GLU A 92 1.78 -14.63 -34.40
CA GLU A 92 0.84 -14.71 -33.29
C GLU A 92 0.57 -13.31 -32.70
N LEU A 93 1.62 -12.49 -32.51
CA LEU A 93 1.46 -11.10 -32.10
C LEU A 93 0.61 -10.28 -33.08
N ARG A 94 0.77 -10.51 -34.40
CA ARG A 94 -0.12 -9.87 -35.40
C ARG A 94 -1.58 -10.28 -35.27
N PHE A 95 -1.81 -11.54 -34.88
CA PHE A 95 -3.18 -12.01 -34.60
C PHE A 95 -3.76 -11.29 -33.38
N PHE A 96 -3.04 -11.22 -32.27
CA PHE A 96 -3.51 -10.51 -31.07
C PHE A 96 -3.68 -9.00 -31.29
N ASN A 97 -2.77 -8.35 -32.00
CA ASN A 97 -2.92 -6.95 -32.37
C ASN A 97 -4.20 -6.68 -33.18
N TRP A 98 -4.59 -7.65 -34.03
CA TRP A 98 -5.87 -7.55 -34.73
C TRP A 98 -7.04 -7.78 -33.76
N VAL A 99 -6.97 -8.77 -32.88
CA VAL A 99 -7.98 -9.04 -31.86
C VAL A 99 -8.23 -7.80 -30.99
N PHE A 100 -7.16 -7.22 -30.43
CA PHE A 100 -7.29 -6.09 -29.52
C PHE A 100 -7.82 -4.83 -30.21
N ARG A 101 -7.55 -4.67 -31.50
CA ARG A 101 -8.06 -3.52 -32.25
C ARG A 101 -9.50 -3.69 -32.72
N GLU A 102 -9.93 -4.89 -33.06
CA GLU A 102 -11.19 -5.12 -33.81
C GLU A 102 -12.27 -5.81 -32.99
N ILE A 103 -11.89 -6.52 -31.90
CA ILE A 103 -12.82 -7.38 -31.17
C ILE A 103 -12.91 -6.98 -29.68
N ALA A 104 -11.82 -7.12 -28.94
CA ALA A 104 -11.78 -6.84 -27.51
C ALA A 104 -10.38 -6.40 -27.10
N ASP A 105 -10.27 -5.22 -26.52
CA ASP A 105 -9.03 -4.63 -26.05
C ASP A 105 -8.96 -4.52 -24.51
N GLU A 106 -10.06 -4.80 -23.83
CA GLU A 106 -10.24 -4.66 -22.40
C GLU A 106 -10.98 -5.86 -21.80
N TYR A 107 -10.66 -6.21 -20.59
CA TYR A 107 -11.33 -7.23 -19.81
C TYR A 107 -11.63 -6.70 -18.41
N THR A 108 -12.89 -6.68 -18.00
CA THR A 108 -13.28 -6.31 -16.63
C THR A 108 -13.10 -7.50 -15.70
N MET A 109 -12.09 -7.42 -14.84
CA MET A 109 -11.86 -8.39 -13.77
C MET A 109 -12.85 -8.11 -12.63
N PRO A 110 -13.73 -9.05 -12.29
CA PRO A 110 -14.70 -8.83 -11.23
C PRO A 110 -14.04 -8.74 -9.86
N MET A 111 -14.55 -7.84 -9.02
CA MET A 111 -14.27 -7.88 -7.59
C MET A 111 -14.86 -9.17 -7.03
N ASN A 112 -14.09 -9.88 -6.24
CA ASN A 112 -14.56 -11.10 -5.64
C ASN A 112 -14.97 -10.87 -4.19
N ASP A 113 -16.24 -11.02 -3.90
CA ASP A 113 -16.81 -10.91 -2.55
C ASP A 113 -16.38 -12.03 -1.60
N TRP A 114 -15.66 -13.03 -2.08
CA TRP A 114 -15.25 -14.20 -1.31
C TRP A 114 -13.75 -14.22 -1.08
N TYR A 115 -13.41 -14.13 0.16
CA TYR A 115 -12.12 -14.33 0.74
C TYR A 115 -11.32 -15.44 0.07
N HIS A 116 -10.02 -15.23 -0.07
CA HIS A 116 -9.03 -16.25 -0.31
C HIS A 116 -8.73 -16.54 -1.77
N TYR A 117 -7.52 -16.25 -2.05
CA TYR A 117 -6.80 -16.57 -3.26
C TYR A 117 -7.03 -15.59 -4.42
N CYS A 118 -5.93 -15.21 -4.98
CA CYS A 118 -5.89 -14.61 -6.29
C CYS A 118 -6.81 -15.38 -7.25
N ILE A 119 -7.87 -14.72 -7.72
CA ILE A 119 -8.90 -15.35 -8.54
C ILE A 119 -8.53 -15.28 -10.02
N CYS A 120 -7.37 -14.70 -10.32
CA CYS A 120 -6.85 -14.67 -11.68
C CYS A 120 -6.85 -16.06 -12.36
N ASP A 121 -6.86 -17.13 -11.57
CA ASP A 121 -6.88 -18.51 -12.06
C ASP A 121 -8.17 -18.94 -12.77
N ARG A 122 -9.22 -18.12 -12.81
CA ARG A 122 -10.55 -18.52 -13.29
C ARG A 122 -11.16 -17.58 -14.33
N HIS A 123 -10.38 -16.63 -14.83
CA HIS A 123 -10.87 -15.69 -15.81
C HIS A 123 -10.69 -16.22 -17.25
N ASN A 124 -11.70 -16.00 -18.06
CA ASN A 124 -11.67 -16.27 -19.50
C ASN A 124 -11.50 -14.93 -20.22
N TYR A 125 -10.29 -14.41 -20.24
CA TYR A 125 -9.96 -13.08 -20.77
C TYR A 125 -10.33 -12.87 -22.25
N LEU A 126 -10.48 -13.96 -23.01
CA LEU A 126 -10.77 -13.92 -24.43
C LEU A 126 -12.08 -14.66 -24.80
N GLU A 127 -13.01 -14.84 -23.86
CA GLU A 127 -14.28 -15.51 -24.14
C GLU A 127 -15.07 -14.79 -25.25
N ASP A 128 -15.14 -13.47 -25.18
CA ASP A 128 -15.79 -12.65 -26.21
C ASP A 128 -15.10 -12.75 -27.55
N VAL A 129 -13.77 -12.86 -27.56
CA VAL A 129 -12.97 -13.07 -28.79
C VAL A 129 -13.35 -14.40 -29.44
N VAL A 130 -13.47 -15.47 -28.66
CA VAL A 130 -13.87 -16.79 -29.15
C VAL A 130 -15.26 -16.70 -29.77
N TRP A 131 -16.22 -16.10 -29.04
CA TRP A 131 -17.58 -15.96 -29.48
C TRP A 131 -17.71 -15.14 -30.78
N GLU A 132 -17.04 -14.00 -30.88
CA GLU A 132 -17.05 -13.13 -32.06
C GLU A 132 -16.39 -13.81 -33.28
N CYS A 133 -15.27 -14.49 -33.07
CA CYS A 133 -14.60 -15.22 -34.14
C CYS A 133 -15.47 -16.35 -34.67
N GLU A 134 -16.16 -17.12 -33.82
CA GLU A 134 -17.06 -18.19 -34.25
C GLU A 134 -18.25 -17.69 -35.06
N ASN A 135 -18.85 -16.58 -34.63
CA ASN A 135 -20.10 -16.12 -35.17
C ASN A 135 -19.96 -15.17 -36.38
N ASN A 136 -18.88 -14.33 -36.38
CA ASN A 136 -18.83 -13.21 -37.33
C ASN A 136 -17.58 -13.14 -38.22
N TYR A 137 -16.38 -13.60 -37.79
CA TYR A 137 -15.14 -13.23 -38.49
C TYR A 137 -14.22 -14.36 -38.91
N TYR A 138 -14.22 -15.51 -38.25
CA TYR A 138 -13.17 -16.51 -38.45
C TYR A 138 -13.72 -17.94 -38.49
N ARG A 139 -13.43 -18.66 -39.58
CA ARG A 139 -13.81 -20.09 -39.71
C ARG A 139 -12.85 -21.04 -38.99
N ASN A 140 -11.64 -20.60 -38.61
CA ASN A 140 -10.62 -21.42 -37.94
C ASN A 140 -10.04 -20.61 -36.79
N ILE A 141 -10.61 -20.75 -35.61
CA ILE A 141 -10.11 -20.14 -34.38
C ILE A 141 -8.85 -20.86 -33.93
N PRO A 142 -7.77 -20.13 -33.59
CA PRO A 142 -6.57 -20.73 -33.05
C PRO A 142 -6.72 -21.01 -31.55
N TYR A 143 -7.63 -21.90 -31.15
CA TYR A 143 -7.95 -22.18 -29.74
C TYR A 143 -6.72 -22.42 -28.87
N LYS A 144 -5.74 -23.20 -29.33
CA LYS A 144 -4.51 -23.45 -28.59
C LYS A 144 -3.66 -22.19 -28.36
N LEU A 145 -3.80 -21.20 -29.24
CA LEU A 145 -3.12 -19.92 -29.07
C LEU A 145 -3.83 -19.06 -28.04
N ILE A 146 -5.16 -19.10 -28.06
CA ILE A 146 -6.02 -18.42 -27.08
C ILE A 146 -5.79 -19.03 -25.70
N GLU A 147 -5.90 -20.34 -25.54
CA GLU A 147 -5.63 -21.05 -24.28
C GLU A 147 -4.22 -20.74 -23.71
N ARG A 148 -3.22 -20.66 -24.60
CA ARG A 148 -1.87 -20.29 -24.17
C ARG A 148 -1.78 -18.83 -23.69
N PHE A 149 -2.46 -17.92 -24.36
CA PHE A 149 -2.51 -16.52 -23.94
C PHE A 149 -3.21 -16.39 -22.57
N GLU A 150 -4.38 -17.00 -22.41
CA GLU A 150 -5.11 -16.99 -21.14
C GLU A 150 -4.29 -17.60 -20.01
N GLY A 151 -3.63 -18.73 -20.24
CA GLY A 151 -2.75 -19.33 -19.23
C GLY A 151 -1.59 -18.42 -18.84
N LEU A 152 -0.97 -17.73 -19.79
CA LEU A 152 0.12 -16.78 -19.50
C LEU A 152 -0.35 -15.55 -18.72
N ILE A 153 -1.55 -15.03 -19.01
CA ILE A 153 -2.12 -13.93 -18.21
C ILE A 153 -2.40 -14.41 -16.79
N GLN A 154 -3.05 -15.57 -16.64
CA GLN A 154 -3.38 -16.13 -15.35
C GLN A 154 -2.14 -16.33 -14.49
N ASP A 155 -1.10 -16.92 -15.06
CA ASP A 155 0.19 -17.12 -14.39
C ASP A 155 0.82 -15.77 -13.97
N TYR A 156 0.85 -14.79 -14.87
CA TYR A 156 1.43 -13.49 -14.61
C TYR A 156 0.66 -12.72 -13.52
N MET A 157 -0.65 -12.67 -13.61
CA MET A 157 -1.49 -11.95 -12.62
C MET A 157 -1.46 -12.64 -11.26
N SER A 158 -1.44 -13.99 -11.24
CA SER A 158 -1.32 -14.78 -10.01
C SER A 158 0.01 -14.54 -9.31
N GLU A 159 1.10 -14.50 -10.07
CA GLU A 159 2.43 -14.17 -9.55
C GLU A 159 2.48 -12.75 -8.98
N LEU A 160 1.90 -11.78 -9.70
CA LEU A 160 1.84 -10.38 -9.26
C LEU A 160 1.03 -10.22 -7.96
N CYS A 161 -0.14 -10.86 -7.86
CA CYS A 161 -0.92 -10.88 -6.62
C CYS A 161 -0.11 -11.48 -5.46
N GLY A 162 0.58 -12.60 -5.70
CA GLY A 162 1.43 -13.23 -4.69
C GLY A 162 2.60 -12.34 -4.24
N GLN A 163 3.20 -11.58 -5.16
CA GLN A 163 4.25 -10.61 -4.82
C GLN A 163 3.69 -9.47 -3.95
N LEU A 164 2.57 -8.87 -4.36
CA LEU A 164 1.93 -7.79 -3.59
C LEU A 164 1.46 -8.27 -2.20
N GLU A 165 0.96 -9.50 -2.11
CA GLU A 165 0.60 -10.13 -0.84
C GLU A 165 1.81 -10.28 0.09
N GLN A 166 2.94 -10.76 -0.42
CA GLN A 166 4.18 -10.88 0.36
C GLN A 166 4.71 -9.50 0.78
N ASP A 167 4.68 -8.52 -0.11
CA ASP A 167 5.05 -7.15 0.20
C ASP A 167 4.14 -6.57 1.30
N GLY A 168 2.83 -6.89 1.25
CA GLY A 168 1.88 -6.50 2.28
C GLY A 168 2.16 -7.11 3.65
N TYR A 169 2.49 -8.40 3.71
CA TYR A 169 2.88 -9.02 4.97
C TYR A 169 4.14 -8.39 5.57
N LYS A 170 5.15 -8.07 4.77
CA LYS A 170 6.33 -7.33 5.24
C LYS A 170 5.94 -5.96 5.75
N TRP A 171 5.15 -5.22 4.97
CA TRP A 171 4.70 -3.88 5.31
C TRP A 171 3.96 -3.82 6.65
N PHE A 172 3.03 -4.75 6.91
CA PHE A 172 2.20 -4.73 8.10
C PHE A 172 2.82 -5.41 9.33
N TYR A 173 3.83 -6.25 9.17
CA TYR A 173 4.34 -7.07 10.27
C TYR A 173 5.85 -7.05 10.47
N GLU A 174 6.60 -6.60 9.48
CA GLU A 174 8.07 -6.56 9.51
C GLU A 174 8.56 -5.14 9.24
N PRO A 175 8.43 -4.20 10.22
CA PRO A 175 8.83 -2.82 10.00
C PRO A 175 10.34 -2.73 9.77
N ASP A 176 10.76 -1.95 8.78
CA ASP A 176 12.15 -1.64 8.52
C ASP A 176 12.57 -0.46 9.40
N ASP A 177 13.66 -0.61 10.14
CA ASP A 177 14.19 0.44 11.01
C ASP A 177 14.59 1.68 10.23
N ASP A 178 15.16 1.52 9.04
CA ASP A 178 15.54 2.63 8.16
C ASP A 178 14.29 3.41 7.72
N GLU A 179 13.19 2.69 7.38
CA GLU A 179 11.90 3.31 7.04
C GLU A 179 11.30 4.08 8.22
N ILE A 180 11.36 3.50 9.43
CA ILE A 180 10.87 4.16 10.65
C ILE A 180 11.69 5.42 10.92
N GLU A 181 13.02 5.36 10.81
CA GLU A 181 13.90 6.50 11.03
C GLU A 181 13.60 7.63 10.04
N ASP A 182 13.50 7.32 8.74
CA ASP A 182 13.15 8.29 7.71
C ASP A 182 11.78 8.93 7.97
N CYS A 183 10.78 8.14 8.39
CA CYS A 183 9.46 8.65 8.74
C CYS A 183 9.50 9.55 10.00
N CYS A 184 10.25 9.15 11.01
CA CYS A 184 10.41 9.94 12.23
C CYS A 184 11.10 11.29 11.95
N GLU A 185 12.15 11.29 11.13
CA GLU A 185 12.83 12.52 10.72
C GLU A 185 11.92 13.44 9.90
N ALA A 186 11.21 12.89 8.92
CA ALA A 186 10.32 13.67 8.04
C ALA A 186 9.15 14.33 8.79
N ASN A 187 8.69 13.72 9.89
CA ASN A 187 7.56 14.19 10.69
C ASN A 187 7.98 14.83 12.02
N GLU A 188 9.28 14.97 12.27
CA GLU A 188 9.82 15.50 13.53
C GLU A 188 9.26 14.75 14.76
N TRP A 189 9.24 13.41 14.67
CA TRP A 189 8.77 12.55 15.76
C TRP A 189 9.92 12.23 16.72
N TYR A 190 9.69 12.55 17.98
CA TYR A 190 10.64 12.29 19.07
C TYR A 190 10.00 11.42 20.15
N PHE A 191 10.82 10.76 20.93
CA PHE A 191 10.40 9.79 21.93
C PHE A 191 11.06 10.06 23.27
N ASP A 192 10.45 9.60 24.36
CA ASP A 192 11.13 9.55 25.66
C ASP A 192 12.12 8.35 25.71
N GLU A 193 12.86 8.22 26.82
CA GLU A 193 13.84 7.13 27.01
C GLU A 193 13.25 5.74 26.97
N ASP A 194 11.93 5.62 27.19
CA ASP A 194 11.17 4.37 27.16
C ASP A 194 10.54 4.07 25.79
N GLY A 195 10.72 4.94 24.80
CA GLY A 195 10.15 4.79 23.45
C GLY A 195 8.69 5.21 23.32
N ASN A 196 8.15 5.99 24.27
CA ASN A 196 6.82 6.55 24.08
C ASN A 196 6.92 7.83 23.25
N TYR A 197 5.98 7.99 22.31
CA TYR A 197 5.92 9.16 21.45
C TYR A 197 5.74 10.45 22.28
N PHE A 198 6.59 11.42 22.07
CA PHE A 198 6.54 12.70 22.76
C PHE A 198 5.79 13.72 21.92
N VAL A 199 4.67 14.22 22.46
CA VAL A 199 3.83 15.22 21.81
C VAL A 199 4.20 16.59 22.34
N PHE A 200 4.67 17.45 21.47
CA PHE A 200 4.86 18.87 21.77
C PHE A 200 3.49 19.57 21.77
N SER A 201 3.22 20.44 22.76
CA SER A 201 2.03 21.27 22.72
C SER A 201 2.26 22.47 21.79
N GLU A 202 1.17 23.00 21.17
CA GLU A 202 1.26 24.14 20.25
C GLU A 202 1.87 25.42 20.87
N ASP A 203 1.93 25.51 22.21
CA ASP A 203 2.46 26.64 22.96
C ASP A 203 3.94 26.41 23.40
N GLU A 204 4.60 25.32 22.94
CA GLU A 204 5.96 24.95 23.32
C GLU A 204 6.96 25.41 22.26
N ILE A 205 8.04 26.09 22.73
CA ILE A 205 9.15 26.48 21.87
C ILE A 205 10.20 25.40 21.97
N VAL A 206 10.49 24.73 20.85
CA VAL A 206 11.49 23.69 20.74
C VAL A 206 12.86 24.34 20.42
N ASN A 207 13.86 24.12 21.26
CA ASN A 207 15.23 24.53 21.02
C ASN A 207 16.10 23.27 20.95
N GLU A 208 16.82 23.10 19.85
CA GLU A 208 17.87 22.09 19.72
C GLU A 208 19.20 22.68 20.16
N ASP A 209 19.91 22.01 21.07
CA ASP A 209 21.26 22.29 21.44
C ASP A 209 22.13 21.01 21.42
N GLU A 210 23.46 21.15 21.65
CA GLU A 210 24.40 20.02 21.63
C GLU A 210 24.10 18.92 22.69
N ASP A 211 23.26 19.23 23.69
CA ASP A 211 22.90 18.31 24.79
C ASP A 211 21.50 17.65 24.60
N GLY A 212 20.76 17.97 23.51
CA GLY A 212 19.44 17.44 23.19
C GLY A 212 18.40 18.53 22.90
N ILE A 213 17.12 18.11 22.79
CA ILE A 213 15.99 19.02 22.56
C ILE A 213 15.48 19.56 23.90
N SER A 214 15.47 20.88 24.06
CA SER A 214 14.85 21.55 25.20
C SER A 214 13.56 22.25 24.77
N VAL A 215 12.51 22.10 25.58
CA VAL A 215 11.22 22.70 25.31
C VAL A 215 10.92 23.80 26.33
N GLU A 216 10.71 25.02 25.86
CA GLU A 216 10.27 26.14 26.69
C GLU A 216 8.73 26.23 26.67
N VAL A 217 8.10 26.10 27.83
CA VAL A 217 6.65 26.21 27.99
C VAL A 217 6.31 27.54 28.67
N GLU A 218 5.61 28.42 27.99
CA GLU A 218 4.97 29.58 28.61
C GLU A 218 3.68 29.17 29.31
N ILE A 219 3.69 29.10 30.66
CA ILE A 219 2.48 28.81 31.42
C ILE A 219 1.76 30.11 31.77
N ASP A 220 0.59 30.32 31.20
CA ASP A 220 -0.34 31.39 31.64
C ASP A 220 -0.94 31.03 33.00
N THR A 221 -0.30 31.56 34.08
CA THR A 221 -0.72 31.33 35.44
C THR A 221 -2.11 31.87 35.75
N ASP A 222 -2.62 32.82 34.99
CA ASP A 222 -4.00 33.38 35.17
C ASP A 222 -5.04 32.37 34.68
N LYS A 223 -4.72 31.61 33.61
CA LYS A 223 -5.54 30.50 33.13
C LYS A 223 -5.60 29.34 34.10
N LEU A 224 -4.48 29.02 34.76
CA LEU A 224 -4.41 27.95 35.78
C LEU A 224 -5.20 28.32 37.04
N LEU A 225 -5.08 29.54 37.52
CA LEU A 225 -5.82 30.04 38.68
C LEU A 225 -7.33 30.13 38.44
N SER A 226 -7.75 30.46 37.21
CA SER A 226 -9.16 30.46 36.83
C SER A 226 -9.77 29.04 36.84
N ARG A 227 -9.00 28.01 36.37
CA ARG A 227 -9.43 26.60 36.39
C ARG A 227 -9.46 26.02 37.81
N ALA A 228 -8.49 26.36 38.65
CA ALA A 228 -8.47 25.95 40.06
C ALA A 228 -9.63 26.53 40.85
N ASN A 229 -10.01 27.78 40.61
CA ASN A 229 -11.15 28.40 41.29
C ASN A 229 -12.51 27.87 40.77
N THR A 230 -12.61 27.40 39.55
CA THR A 230 -13.83 26.73 39.04
C THR A 230 -14.02 25.34 39.59
N ALA A 231 -12.92 24.62 39.88
CA ALA A 231 -12.96 23.28 40.48
C ALA A 231 -13.22 23.33 42.00
N ALA A 232 -12.94 24.43 42.68
CA ALA A 232 -13.17 24.61 44.10
C ALA A 232 -14.60 25.09 44.44
N THR A 233 -15.41 25.42 43.43
CA THR A 233 -16.79 25.91 43.56
C THR A 233 -17.84 24.92 43.02
N ALA A 234 -17.44 23.72 42.62
CA ALA A 234 -18.30 22.61 42.17
C ALA A 234 -18.22 21.46 43.19
#